data_65bbf649bbe2992c5e910b7b4346bd0e
#
_entry.id   65bbf649bbe2992c5e910b7b4346bd0e
#
_cell.length_a   1.000
_cell.length_b   1.000
_cell.length_c   1.000
_cell.angle_alpha   90.00
_cell.angle_beta   90.00
_cell.angle_gamma   90.00
#
_symmetry.space_group_name_H-M   'P 1'
#
loop_
_entity.id
_entity.type
_entity.pdbx_description
1 polymer ?
#
loop_
_entity_poly.entity_id
_entity_poly.type
_entity_poly.pdbx_seq_one_letter_code
_entity_poly.pdbx_strand_id
1 'polypeptide(L)'
;MKHVGNLQYITFLKGLAILGVILVHAPQLIKEINPLIREFLHAGAFGCQLFFVISGFLAVKSWERLLAKYENSTEKNRTTYKTFLKKRYLSIAPIYILFILFYQIISYYIATFNVEPFYKISHNPLSILANIFLLNGLDYQAFNNIVPGGWFIGTIFLFYLLSSTYKCNFLGADNKQ
;
A
#
# COMPACT_ATOMS: atom_id res chain seq x y z
N MET A 1 -32.22 0.26 9.48
CA MET A 1 -31.01 1.11 9.44
C MET A 1 -29.93 0.41 10.28
N LYS A 2 -29.02 -0.38 9.65
CA LYS A 2 -27.92 -1.02 10.39
C LYS A 2 -26.89 0.06 10.72
N HIS A 3 -26.60 0.24 12.00
CA HIS A 3 -25.56 1.11 12.53
C HIS A 3 -24.28 0.99 11.71
N VAL A 4 -23.93 2.03 10.99
CA VAL A 4 -22.56 2.26 10.54
C VAL A 4 -21.80 2.56 11.82
N GLY A 5 -21.33 1.53 12.49
CA GLY A 5 -20.52 1.67 13.69
C GLY A 5 -19.42 2.68 13.40
N ASN A 6 -19.35 3.67 14.24
CA ASN A 6 -18.44 4.79 14.14
C ASN A 6 -17.01 4.27 13.98
N LEU A 7 -16.45 4.33 12.76
CA LEU A 7 -15.11 3.83 12.45
C LEU A 7 -13.99 4.79 12.95
N GLN A 8 -14.30 5.65 13.91
CA GLN A 8 -13.35 6.62 14.48
C GLN A 8 -12.10 5.93 15.05
N TYR A 9 -12.25 4.74 15.66
CA TYR A 9 -11.11 3.96 16.14
C TYR A 9 -10.15 3.54 15.01
N ILE A 10 -10.68 3.30 13.80
CA ILE A 10 -9.83 2.98 12.63
C ILE A 10 -9.00 4.20 12.22
N THR A 11 -9.58 5.39 12.27
CA THR A 11 -8.86 6.63 11.99
C THR A 11 -7.76 6.87 13.03
N PHE A 12 -8.06 6.63 14.30
CA PHE A 12 -7.07 6.69 15.38
C PHE A 12 -5.93 5.69 15.19
N LEU A 13 -6.25 4.42 14.89
CA LEU A 13 -5.24 3.39 14.63
C LEU A 13 -4.36 3.72 13.42
N LYS A 14 -4.92 4.32 12.37
CA LYS A 14 -4.13 4.82 11.23
C LYS A 14 -3.16 5.92 11.66
N GLY A 15 -3.60 6.84 12.52
CA GLY A 15 -2.75 7.87 13.10
C GLY A 15 -1.57 7.28 13.87
N LEU A 16 -1.82 6.28 14.73
CA LEU A 16 -0.77 5.56 15.46
C LEU A 16 0.20 4.84 14.50
N ALA A 17 -0.33 4.21 13.46
CA ALA A 17 0.49 3.54 12.47
C ALA A 17 1.41 4.51 11.73
N ILE A 18 0.91 5.70 11.34
CA ILE A 18 1.72 6.76 10.72
C ILE A 18 2.81 7.23 11.67
N LEU A 19 2.49 7.50 12.93
CA LEU A 19 3.47 7.88 13.94
C LEU A 19 4.56 6.81 14.10
N GLY A 20 4.19 5.54 14.14
CA GLY A 20 5.15 4.43 14.18
C GLY A 20 6.09 4.44 12.97
N VAL A 21 5.58 4.62 11.77
CA VAL A 21 6.39 4.69 10.54
C VAL A 21 7.33 5.91 10.57
N ILE A 22 6.89 7.06 11.06
CA ILE A 22 7.75 8.24 11.20
C ILE A 22 8.87 7.96 12.21
N LEU A 23 8.54 7.36 13.36
CA LEU A 23 9.50 7.05 14.41
C LEU A 23 10.58 6.08 13.94
N VAL A 24 10.27 5.03 13.18
CA VAL A 24 11.26 4.07 12.69
C VAL A 24 12.23 4.68 11.68
N HIS A 25 11.82 5.73 10.97
CA HIS A 25 12.70 6.43 10.01
C HIS A 25 13.49 7.58 10.64
N ALA A 26 13.08 8.09 11.80
CA ALA A 26 13.78 9.20 12.48
C ALA A 26 15.27 8.94 12.75
N PRO A 27 15.70 7.73 13.21
CA PRO A 27 17.12 7.43 13.45
C PRO A 27 17.99 7.48 12.20
N GLN A 28 17.40 7.36 11.02
CA GLN A 28 18.14 7.43 9.75
C GLN A 28 18.62 8.86 9.44
N LEU A 29 17.96 9.86 10.02
CA LEU A 29 18.29 11.28 9.83
C LEU A 29 19.27 11.82 10.88
N ILE A 30 19.47 11.09 11.98
CA ILE A 30 20.27 11.53 13.12
C ILE A 30 21.49 10.60 13.27
N LYS A 31 22.70 11.13 13.05
CA LYS A 31 23.93 10.33 13.07
C LYS A 31 24.28 9.81 14.48
N GLU A 32 24.07 10.64 15.49
CA GLU A 32 24.41 10.32 16.88
C GLU A 32 23.14 10.28 17.73
N ILE A 33 22.62 9.08 17.99
CA ILE A 33 21.45 8.88 18.85
C ILE A 33 21.80 7.85 19.93
N ASN A 34 21.34 8.09 21.14
CA ASN A 34 21.50 7.12 22.24
C ASN A 34 20.95 5.74 21.83
N PRO A 35 21.69 4.64 22.06
CA PRO A 35 21.26 3.29 21.66
C PRO A 35 19.86 2.90 22.18
N LEU A 36 19.53 3.23 23.42
CA LEU A 36 18.20 2.96 24.01
C LEU A 36 17.09 3.70 23.27
N ILE A 37 17.33 4.97 22.91
CA ILE A 37 16.36 5.77 22.15
C ILE A 37 16.22 5.19 20.74
N ARG A 38 17.32 4.73 20.13
CA ARG A 38 17.28 4.08 18.81
C ARG A 38 16.43 2.82 18.82
N GLU A 39 16.58 1.95 19.82
CA GLU A 39 15.76 0.74 19.96
C GLU A 39 14.28 1.07 20.14
N PHE A 40 13.97 2.06 20.98
CA PHE A 40 12.59 2.53 21.15
C PHE A 40 11.99 3.03 19.83
N LEU A 41 12.74 3.80 19.05
CA LEU A 41 12.30 4.32 17.75
C LEU A 41 12.12 3.19 16.72
N HIS A 42 12.97 2.15 16.77
CA HIS A 42 12.82 0.95 15.93
C HIS A 42 11.53 0.18 16.20
N ALA A 43 10.97 0.24 17.42
CA ALA A 43 9.65 -0.32 17.71
C ALA A 43 8.54 0.27 16.83
N GLY A 44 8.76 1.46 16.25
CA GLY A 44 7.87 2.07 15.25
C GLY A 44 7.63 1.21 13.99
N ALA A 45 8.46 0.19 13.73
CA ALA A 45 8.27 -0.77 12.65
C ALA A 45 6.90 -1.50 12.72
N PHE A 46 6.32 -1.66 13.92
CA PHE A 46 4.97 -2.17 14.09
C PHE A 46 3.89 -1.31 13.40
N GLY A 47 4.19 -0.04 13.08
CA GLY A 47 3.30 0.83 12.31
C GLY A 47 2.94 0.23 10.95
N CYS A 48 3.90 -0.34 10.21
CA CYS A 48 3.64 -1.02 8.93
C CYS A 48 2.71 -2.23 9.11
N GLN A 49 2.95 -3.05 10.14
CA GLN A 49 2.12 -4.23 10.45
C GLN A 49 0.68 -3.80 10.78
N LEU A 50 0.52 -2.75 11.58
CA LEU A 50 -0.79 -2.20 11.92
C LEU A 50 -1.52 -1.70 10.67
N PHE A 51 -0.81 -1.06 9.72
CA PHE A 51 -1.40 -0.68 8.43
C PHE A 51 -1.88 -1.89 7.63
N PHE A 52 -1.13 -2.99 7.59
CA PHE A 52 -1.56 -4.22 6.89
C PHE A 52 -2.85 -4.77 7.50
N VAL A 53 -2.94 -4.86 8.82
CA VAL A 53 -4.14 -5.33 9.53
C VAL A 53 -5.35 -4.44 9.22
N ILE A 54 -5.20 -3.13 9.35
CA ILE A 54 -6.26 -2.16 9.07
C ILE A 54 -6.69 -2.25 7.59
N SER A 55 -5.74 -2.36 6.67
CA SER A 55 -6.01 -2.45 5.23
C SER A 55 -6.75 -3.73 4.88
N GLY A 56 -6.38 -4.86 5.49
CA GLY A 56 -7.08 -6.13 5.35
C GLY A 56 -8.52 -6.06 5.87
N PHE A 57 -8.72 -5.52 7.06
CA PHE A 57 -10.06 -5.32 7.64
C PHE A 57 -10.97 -4.45 6.75
N LEU A 58 -10.44 -3.31 6.29
CA LEU A 58 -11.19 -2.41 5.40
C LEU A 58 -11.43 -3.01 4.01
N ALA A 59 -10.54 -3.89 3.54
CA ALA A 59 -10.72 -4.63 2.30
C ALA A 59 -11.91 -5.57 2.40
N VAL A 60 -12.00 -6.37 3.47
CA VAL A 60 -13.13 -7.28 3.72
C VAL A 60 -14.45 -6.51 3.78
N LYS A 61 -14.52 -5.46 4.59
CA LYS A 61 -15.74 -4.63 4.67
C LYS A 61 -16.14 -3.98 3.34
N SER A 62 -15.15 -3.54 2.55
CA SER A 62 -15.41 -2.98 1.23
C SER A 62 -15.94 -4.02 0.25
N TRP A 63 -15.41 -5.25 0.32
CA TRP A 63 -15.86 -6.37 -0.47
C TRP A 63 -17.31 -6.76 -0.15
N GLU A 64 -17.65 -6.93 1.13
CA GLU A 64 -19.01 -7.25 1.59
C GLU A 64 -20.03 -6.21 1.12
N ARG A 65 -19.70 -4.92 1.22
CA ARG A 65 -20.56 -3.84 0.72
C ARG A 65 -20.80 -3.91 -0.79
N LEU A 66 -19.77 -4.29 -1.56
CA LEU A 66 -19.90 -4.44 -3.01
C LEU A 66 -20.69 -5.69 -3.38
N LEU A 67 -20.53 -6.79 -2.65
CA LEU A 67 -21.34 -7.99 -2.83
C LEU A 67 -22.83 -7.71 -2.60
N ALA A 68 -23.17 -7.01 -1.52
CA ALA A 68 -24.53 -6.60 -1.24
C ALA A 68 -25.09 -5.66 -2.32
N LYS A 69 -24.25 -4.75 -2.85
CA LYS A 69 -24.65 -3.83 -3.92
C LYS A 69 -24.99 -4.56 -5.24
N TYR A 70 -24.28 -5.63 -5.56
CA TYR A 70 -24.44 -6.36 -6.82
C TYR A 70 -25.20 -7.69 -6.63
N GLU A 71 -26.00 -7.81 -5.59
CA GLU A 71 -26.71 -9.05 -5.23
C GLU A 71 -27.55 -9.62 -6.37
N ASN A 72 -28.21 -8.76 -7.12
CA ASN A 72 -29.11 -9.13 -8.24
C ASN A 72 -28.40 -9.19 -9.61
N SER A 73 -27.05 -9.10 -9.66
CA SER A 73 -26.31 -9.16 -10.91
C SER A 73 -26.00 -10.61 -11.28
N THR A 74 -26.23 -10.99 -12.55
CA THR A 74 -25.88 -12.31 -13.11
C THR A 74 -24.38 -12.61 -13.02
N GLU A 75 -23.53 -11.58 -13.03
CA GLU A 75 -22.06 -11.68 -12.85
C GLU A 75 -21.60 -11.04 -11.52
N LYS A 76 -22.31 -11.26 -10.43
CA LYS A 76 -22.09 -10.65 -9.11
C LYS A 76 -20.60 -10.67 -8.71
N ASN A 77 -19.96 -11.83 -8.71
CA ASN A 77 -18.58 -11.97 -8.24
C ASN A 77 -17.57 -11.24 -9.14
N ARG A 78 -17.73 -11.37 -10.47
CA ARG A 78 -16.84 -10.71 -11.44
C ARG A 78 -16.93 -9.19 -11.39
N THR A 79 -18.16 -8.66 -11.29
CA THR A 79 -18.42 -7.22 -11.21
C THR A 79 -17.90 -6.65 -9.88
N THR A 80 -18.10 -7.37 -8.78
CA THR A 80 -17.55 -7.02 -7.47
C THR A 80 -16.03 -6.98 -7.50
N TYR A 81 -15.38 -8.01 -8.06
CA TYR A 81 -13.93 -8.09 -8.21
C TYR A 81 -13.35 -6.89 -8.97
N LYS A 82 -13.85 -6.65 -10.18
CA LYS A 82 -13.39 -5.53 -11.01
C LYS A 82 -13.59 -4.18 -10.33
N THR A 83 -14.75 -3.96 -9.73
CA THR A 83 -15.08 -2.71 -9.05
C THR A 83 -14.22 -2.50 -7.80
N PHE A 84 -13.97 -3.58 -7.04
CA PHE A 84 -13.10 -3.53 -5.86
C PHE A 84 -11.68 -3.12 -6.24
N LEU A 85 -11.05 -3.84 -7.18
CA LEU A 85 -9.68 -3.55 -7.61
C LEU A 85 -9.55 -2.16 -8.22
N LYS A 86 -10.48 -1.76 -9.09
CA LYS A 86 -10.51 -0.41 -9.67
C LYS A 86 -10.54 0.67 -8.59
N LYS A 87 -11.41 0.52 -7.57
CA LYS A 87 -11.49 1.48 -6.46
C LYS A 87 -10.20 1.53 -5.65
N ARG A 88 -9.56 0.37 -5.38
CA ARG A 88 -8.29 0.32 -4.64
C ARG A 88 -7.16 0.96 -5.44
N TYR A 89 -7.04 0.63 -6.72
CA TYR A 89 -6.06 1.22 -7.60
C TYR A 89 -6.23 2.74 -7.70
N LEU A 90 -7.41 3.23 -8.02
CA LEU A 90 -7.67 4.68 -8.14
C LEU A 90 -7.53 5.46 -6.83
N SER A 91 -7.62 4.79 -5.69
CA SER A 91 -7.37 5.41 -4.38
C SER A 91 -5.87 5.58 -4.06
N ILE A 92 -5.01 4.74 -4.61
CA ILE A 92 -3.57 4.69 -4.28
C ILE A 92 -2.71 5.24 -5.43
N ALA A 93 -2.97 4.79 -6.66
CA ALA A 93 -2.10 5.06 -7.80
C ALA A 93 -1.88 6.54 -8.11
N PRO A 94 -2.89 7.44 -8.06
CA PRO A 94 -2.65 8.83 -8.44
C PRO A 94 -1.59 9.52 -7.59
N ILE A 95 -1.69 9.38 -6.27
CA ILE A 95 -0.71 9.99 -5.36
C ILE A 95 0.65 9.28 -5.44
N TYR A 96 0.66 7.97 -5.64
CA TYR A 96 1.89 7.21 -5.78
C TYR A 96 2.65 7.55 -7.07
N ILE A 97 1.94 7.77 -8.18
CA ILE A 97 2.53 8.24 -9.44
C ILE A 97 3.15 9.63 -9.29
N LEU A 98 2.49 10.53 -8.53
CA LEU A 98 3.10 11.83 -8.21
C LEU A 98 4.42 11.67 -7.44
N PHE A 99 4.51 10.74 -6.50
CA PHE A 99 5.78 10.43 -5.82
C PHE A 99 6.82 9.83 -6.76
N ILE A 100 6.44 8.95 -7.68
CA ILE A 100 7.35 8.43 -8.71
C ILE A 100 7.95 9.59 -9.51
N LEU A 101 7.11 10.50 -10.04
CA LEU A 101 7.56 11.66 -10.79
C LEU A 101 8.48 12.57 -9.97
N PHE A 102 8.10 12.85 -8.73
CA PHE A 102 8.88 13.66 -7.79
C PHE A 102 10.28 13.08 -7.57
N TYR A 103 10.38 11.79 -7.27
CA TYR A 103 11.67 11.14 -7.06
C TYR A 103 12.52 11.04 -8.33
N GLN A 104 11.92 10.84 -9.50
CA GLN A 104 12.64 10.87 -10.77
C GLN A 104 13.21 12.27 -11.06
N ILE A 105 12.44 13.33 -10.82
CA ILE A 105 12.89 14.72 -10.97
C ILE A 105 14.04 15.01 -10.00
N ILE A 106 13.91 14.68 -8.71
CA ILE A 106 14.97 14.88 -7.73
C ILE A 106 16.24 14.14 -8.12
N SER A 107 16.12 12.88 -8.56
CA SER A 107 17.27 12.08 -8.99
C SER A 107 18.00 12.73 -10.18
N TYR A 108 17.26 13.29 -11.13
CA TYR A 108 17.82 14.04 -12.24
C TYR A 108 18.59 15.29 -11.76
N TYR A 109 18.03 16.08 -10.83
CA TYR A 109 18.72 17.23 -10.26
C TYR A 109 19.99 16.85 -9.49
N ILE A 110 19.91 15.82 -8.66
CA ILE A 110 21.07 15.28 -7.90
C ILE A 110 22.21 14.91 -8.86
N ALA A 111 21.89 14.19 -9.94
CA ALA A 111 22.87 13.78 -10.95
C ALA A 111 23.47 14.99 -11.69
N THR A 112 22.67 16.02 -12.01
CA THR A 112 23.12 17.23 -12.72
C THR A 112 24.08 18.07 -11.88
N PHE A 113 23.84 18.18 -10.58
CA PHE A 113 24.65 19.01 -9.67
C PHE A 113 25.73 18.24 -8.91
N ASN A 114 25.97 16.95 -9.23
CA ASN A 114 26.94 16.08 -8.56
C ASN A 114 26.78 16.05 -7.03
N VAL A 115 25.54 16.08 -6.53
CA VAL A 115 25.24 15.98 -5.11
C VAL A 115 25.25 14.50 -4.74
N GLU A 116 25.88 14.14 -3.61
CA GLU A 116 25.84 12.76 -3.08
C GLU A 116 24.40 12.36 -2.75
N PRO A 117 23.84 11.32 -3.40
CA PRO A 117 22.46 10.94 -3.19
C PRO A 117 22.26 10.24 -1.86
N PHE A 118 21.32 10.70 -1.06
CA PHE A 118 20.90 9.99 0.15
C PHE A 118 20.28 8.61 -0.17
N TYR A 119 19.68 8.49 -1.35
CA TYR A 119 19.04 7.26 -1.82
C TYR A 119 19.22 7.09 -3.34
N LYS A 120 19.70 5.91 -3.76
CA LYS A 120 19.94 5.62 -5.18
C LYS A 120 18.64 5.21 -5.86
N ILE A 121 18.15 6.06 -6.76
CA ILE A 121 16.89 5.86 -7.49
C ILE A 121 17.18 5.21 -8.84
N SER A 122 16.41 4.18 -9.17
CA SER A 122 16.50 3.49 -10.45
C SER A 122 15.74 4.25 -11.55
N HIS A 123 16.33 4.29 -12.74
CA HIS A 123 15.71 4.82 -13.95
C HIS A 123 15.30 3.70 -14.93
N ASN A 124 15.28 2.43 -14.47
CA ASN A 124 14.88 1.31 -15.31
C ASN A 124 13.38 1.44 -15.68
N PRO A 125 13.03 1.51 -16.98
CA PRO A 125 11.64 1.66 -17.43
C PRO A 125 10.72 0.55 -16.95
N LEU A 126 11.19 -0.70 -16.89
CA LEU A 126 10.40 -1.83 -16.40
C LEU A 126 10.07 -1.69 -14.91
N SER A 127 11.04 -1.24 -14.11
CA SER A 127 10.82 -0.97 -12.68
C SER A 127 9.85 0.19 -12.48
N ILE A 128 9.92 1.24 -13.30
CA ILE A 128 8.98 2.36 -13.27
C ILE A 128 7.57 1.88 -13.61
N LEU A 129 7.41 1.09 -14.68
CA LEU A 129 6.11 0.51 -15.05
C LEU A 129 5.55 -0.39 -13.95
N ALA A 130 6.37 -1.26 -13.35
CA ALA A 130 5.95 -2.10 -12.25
C ALA A 130 5.43 -1.26 -11.06
N ASN A 131 6.08 -0.14 -10.75
CA ASN A 131 5.62 0.79 -9.71
C ASN A 131 4.33 1.51 -10.11
N ILE A 132 4.16 1.96 -11.35
CA ILE A 132 2.92 2.60 -11.83
C ILE A 132 1.73 1.66 -11.69
N PHE A 133 1.90 0.37 -12.02
CA PHE A 133 0.86 -0.65 -11.88
C PHE A 133 0.75 -1.24 -10.47
N LEU A 134 1.51 -0.74 -9.49
CA LEU A 134 1.57 -1.23 -8.11
C LEU A 134 1.98 -2.71 -8.02
N LEU A 135 2.75 -3.21 -8.99
CA LEU A 135 3.27 -4.57 -9.08
C LEU A 135 4.72 -4.69 -8.61
N ASN A 136 5.29 -3.61 -8.10
CA ASN A 136 6.66 -3.56 -7.59
C ASN A 136 6.93 -4.55 -6.44
N GLY A 137 5.88 -5.06 -5.77
CA GLY A 137 6.03 -6.14 -4.78
C GLY A 137 6.39 -7.50 -5.37
N LEU A 138 6.29 -7.70 -6.70
CA LEU A 138 6.66 -8.93 -7.41
C LEU A 138 8.12 -8.94 -7.87
N ASP A 139 8.75 -7.79 -7.97
CA ASP A 139 10.11 -7.65 -8.50
C ASP A 139 11.04 -7.08 -7.43
N TYR A 140 12.03 -7.88 -7.03
CA TYR A 140 13.04 -7.46 -6.05
C TYR A 140 13.78 -6.19 -6.48
N GLN A 141 14.03 -6.00 -7.78
CA GLN A 141 14.69 -4.81 -8.30
C GLN A 141 13.79 -3.57 -8.31
N ALA A 142 12.48 -3.76 -8.48
CA ALA A 142 11.50 -2.67 -8.45
C ALA A 142 10.97 -2.36 -7.05
N PHE A 143 11.23 -3.23 -6.08
CA PHE A 143 10.61 -3.28 -4.77
C PHE A 143 10.71 -1.97 -3.97
N ASN A 144 11.90 -1.36 -3.96
CA ASN A 144 12.15 -0.14 -3.19
C ASN A 144 13.05 0.89 -3.93
N ASN A 145 13.31 0.69 -5.21
CA ASN A 145 14.34 1.46 -5.94
C ASN A 145 13.81 2.69 -6.66
N ILE A 146 12.51 2.91 -6.72
CA ILE A 146 11.88 4.07 -7.37
C ILE A 146 11.40 5.07 -6.32
N VAL A 147 10.61 4.60 -5.36
CA VAL A 147 10.11 5.40 -4.24
C VAL A 147 10.55 4.73 -2.95
N PRO A 148 11.33 5.39 -2.08
CA PRO A 148 11.68 4.87 -0.77
C PRO A 148 10.41 4.50 0.02
N GLY A 149 10.36 3.26 0.55
CA GLY A 149 9.15 2.74 1.20
C GLY A 149 8.06 2.26 0.25
N GLY A 150 8.26 2.34 -1.07
CA GLY A 150 7.30 1.90 -2.10
C GLY A 150 6.92 0.41 -2.02
N TRP A 151 7.79 -0.41 -1.46
CA TRP A 151 7.56 -1.85 -1.23
C TRP A 151 6.23 -2.12 -0.52
N PHE A 152 5.89 -1.30 0.45
CA PHE A 152 4.68 -1.42 1.24
C PHE A 152 3.42 -1.28 0.38
N ILE A 153 3.41 -0.32 -0.56
CA ILE A 153 2.31 -0.05 -1.48
C ILE A 153 2.10 -1.24 -2.43
N GLY A 154 3.18 -1.75 -3.03
CA GLY A 154 3.12 -2.93 -3.90
C GLY A 154 2.62 -4.16 -3.17
N THR A 155 3.12 -4.42 -1.97
CA THR A 155 2.70 -5.57 -1.15
C THR A 155 1.23 -5.51 -0.76
N ILE A 156 0.72 -4.34 -0.34
CA ILE A 156 -0.71 -4.15 -0.05
C ILE A 156 -1.56 -4.40 -1.29
N PHE A 157 -1.15 -3.90 -2.44
CA PHE A 157 -1.93 -4.08 -3.66
C PHE A 157 -1.94 -5.54 -4.12
N LEU A 158 -0.82 -6.26 -4.01
CA LEU A 158 -0.76 -7.70 -4.23
C LEU A 158 -1.69 -8.48 -3.30
N PHE A 159 -1.73 -8.08 -2.02
CA PHE A 159 -2.67 -8.67 -1.06
C PHE A 159 -4.12 -8.46 -1.52
N TYR A 160 -4.49 -7.29 -2.04
CA TYR A 160 -5.82 -7.06 -2.61
C TYR A 160 -6.10 -7.93 -3.84
N LEU A 161 -5.14 -8.10 -4.73
CA LEU A 161 -5.26 -8.99 -5.88
C LEU A 161 -5.52 -10.43 -5.44
N LEU A 162 -4.66 -10.99 -4.59
CA LEU A 162 -4.75 -12.37 -4.15
C LEU A 162 -6.02 -12.65 -3.35
N SER A 163 -6.36 -11.80 -2.37
CA SER A 163 -7.53 -11.99 -1.51
C SER A 163 -8.84 -11.88 -2.29
N SER A 164 -8.91 -10.99 -3.27
CA SER A 164 -10.11 -10.84 -4.09
C SER A 164 -10.26 -11.94 -5.13
N THR A 165 -9.14 -12.45 -5.69
CA THR A 165 -9.14 -13.60 -6.60
C THR A 165 -9.61 -14.87 -5.88
N TYR A 166 -9.10 -15.12 -4.67
CA TYR A 166 -9.55 -16.23 -3.83
C TYR A 166 -11.05 -16.18 -3.59
N LYS A 167 -11.58 -15.04 -3.15
CA LYS A 167 -13.01 -14.86 -2.89
C LYS A 167 -13.87 -15.00 -4.16
N CYS A 168 -13.39 -14.54 -5.30
CA CYS A 168 -14.11 -14.66 -6.58
C CYS A 168 -14.23 -16.12 -7.04
N ASN A 169 -13.15 -16.89 -6.93
CA ASN A 169 -13.08 -18.24 -7.48
C ASN A 169 -13.66 -19.31 -6.53
N PHE A 170 -13.38 -19.21 -5.22
CA PHE A 170 -13.75 -20.24 -4.25
C PHE A 170 -15.14 -20.04 -3.64
N LEU A 171 -15.51 -18.82 -3.29
CA LEU A 171 -16.85 -18.54 -2.74
C LEU A 171 -17.93 -18.41 -3.83
N GLY A 172 -17.54 -18.32 -5.10
CA GLY A 172 -18.47 -18.35 -6.24
C GLY A 172 -18.85 -19.77 -6.68
N ALA A 173 -18.11 -20.79 -6.27
CA ALA A 173 -18.39 -22.18 -6.58
C ALA A 173 -19.56 -22.77 -5.75
N ASP A 174 -19.72 -22.31 -4.49
CA ASP A 174 -20.75 -22.82 -3.58
C ASP A 174 -22.19 -22.35 -3.92
N ASN A 175 -22.36 -21.37 -4.80
CA ASN A 175 -23.69 -20.90 -5.23
C ASN A 175 -24.21 -21.55 -6.53
N LYS A 176 -23.61 -22.66 -6.99
CA LYS A 176 -24.02 -23.40 -8.19
C LYS A 176 -24.62 -24.79 -7.89
N GLN A 177 -24.95 -25.06 -6.61
CA GLN A 177 -25.74 -26.26 -6.24
C GLN A 177 -27.20 -25.92 -5.99
#